data_19a55a5987657b11f0d311dcddc93051
#
_entry.id   19a55a5987657b11f0d311dcddc93051
#
_cell.length_a   1.000
_cell.length_b   1.000
_cell.length_c   1.000
_cell.angle_alpha   90.00
_cell.angle_beta   90.00
_cell.angle_gamma   90.00
#
_symmetry.space_group_name_H-M   'P 1'
#
loop_
_entity.id
_entity.type
_entity.pdbx_description
1 polymer ?
#
loop_
_entity_poly.entity_id
_entity_poly.type
_entity_poly.pdbx_seq_one_letter_code
_entity_poly.pdbx_strand_id
1 'polypeptide(L)'
;MLKHSIIPHFRNNESSLIVRCGEWDTQHNTEPYPHQDIRVAAVKIHPEFNARNLANDFAVLFMKEEFSLDFNVDTVCLPQPGEDFDSRSCFATGWGKDQFGSSGQYQVVLKELEIPTVDRQGNIIELNKRQSIFKRIKIPGR
;
A
#
# COMPACT_ATOMS: atom_id res chain seq x y z
N MET A 1 -3.75 2.24 -9.16
CA MET A 1 -3.39 0.83 -8.88
C MET A 1 -2.87 0.76 -7.47
N LEU A 2 -3.72 0.32 -6.54
CA LEU A 2 -3.36 0.20 -5.13
C LEU A 2 -2.44 -1.01 -4.95
N LYS A 3 -1.19 -0.79 -4.58
CA LYS A 3 -0.32 -1.87 -4.13
C LYS A 3 -0.67 -2.21 -2.69
N HIS A 4 -1.50 -3.22 -2.49
CA HIS A 4 -1.59 -3.89 -1.20
C HIS A 4 -0.83 -5.21 -1.33
N SER A 5 0.11 -5.45 -0.42
CA SER A 5 0.68 -6.77 -0.21
C SER A 5 -0.45 -7.67 0.28
N ILE A 6 -1.00 -8.47 -0.63
CA ILE A 6 -2.04 -9.43 -0.31
C ILE A 6 -1.33 -10.73 0.06
N ILE A 7 -1.12 -10.93 1.36
CA ILE A 7 -0.65 -12.21 1.87
C ILE A 7 -1.66 -13.30 1.47
N PRO A 8 -1.23 -14.44 0.93
CA PRO A 8 -2.12 -15.48 0.38
C PRO A 8 -2.83 -16.31 1.46
N HIS A 9 -3.41 -15.64 2.46
CA HIS A 9 -4.33 -16.27 3.43
C HIS A 9 -5.79 -16.25 2.95
N PHE A 10 -6.05 -15.67 1.78
CA PHE A 10 -7.39 -15.65 1.18
C PHE A 10 -7.73 -16.97 0.47
N ARG A 11 -7.77 -18.07 1.23
CA ARG A 11 -8.29 -19.35 0.73
C ARG A 11 -9.82 -19.40 0.70
N ASN A 12 -10.51 -18.42 1.26
CA ASN A 12 -11.96 -18.46 1.42
C ASN A 12 -12.62 -17.16 0.94
N ASN A 13 -13.25 -17.26 -0.22
CA ASN A 13 -14.28 -16.35 -0.71
C ASN A 13 -13.83 -14.96 -1.19
N GLU A 14 -13.39 -14.87 -2.46
CA GLU A 14 -13.10 -13.61 -3.17
C GLU A 14 -14.27 -12.60 -3.07
N SER A 15 -15.50 -13.09 -2.99
CA SER A 15 -16.72 -12.28 -2.93
C SER A 15 -16.88 -11.47 -1.64
N SER A 16 -16.09 -11.75 -0.60
CA SER A 16 -16.14 -11.00 0.68
C SER A 16 -15.11 -9.87 0.77
N LEU A 17 -14.18 -9.80 -0.20
CA LEU A 17 -13.13 -8.79 -0.17
C LEU A 17 -13.69 -7.42 -0.59
N ILE A 18 -13.41 -6.41 0.24
CA ILE A 18 -13.74 -5.01 -0.02
C ILE A 18 -12.43 -4.22 -0.09
N VAL A 19 -12.31 -3.34 -1.07
CA VAL A 19 -11.24 -2.36 -1.16
C VAL A 19 -11.77 -1.02 -0.75
N ARG A 20 -11.09 -0.39 0.21
CA ARG A 20 -11.37 0.96 0.67
C ARG A 20 -10.34 1.93 0.09
N CYS A 21 -10.82 2.96 -0.60
CA CYS A 21 -10.01 4.06 -1.10
C CYS A 21 -10.39 5.37 -0.43
N GLY A 22 -9.42 6.28 -0.31
CA GLY A 22 -9.65 7.60 0.26
C GLY A 22 -9.70 7.65 1.78
N GLU A 23 -9.40 6.53 2.47
CA GLU A 23 -9.31 6.47 3.92
C GLU A 23 -8.06 7.17 4.45
N TRP A 24 -8.20 7.92 5.52
CA TRP A 24 -7.10 8.58 6.21
C TRP A 24 -7.06 8.29 7.70
N ASP A 25 -8.22 8.29 8.38
CA ASP A 25 -8.35 8.06 9.84
C ASP A 25 -9.34 6.92 10.08
N THR A 26 -8.83 5.73 10.36
CA THR A 26 -9.62 4.50 10.50
C THR A 26 -10.58 4.50 11.70
N GLN A 27 -10.52 5.50 12.59
CA GLN A 27 -11.39 5.61 13.77
C GLN A 27 -12.49 6.65 13.61
N HIS A 28 -12.38 7.59 12.69
CA HIS A 28 -13.33 8.68 12.55
C HIS A 28 -13.83 8.79 11.11
N ASN A 29 -15.12 9.10 10.94
CA ASN A 29 -15.77 9.32 9.65
C ASN A 29 -16.11 10.81 9.44
N THR A 30 -15.35 11.71 10.07
CA THR A 30 -15.56 13.17 10.00
C THR A 30 -14.63 13.85 8.99
N GLU A 31 -14.16 13.08 8.03
CA GLU A 31 -13.25 13.58 6.99
C GLU A 31 -14.00 14.44 5.96
N PRO A 32 -13.35 15.49 5.41
CA PRO A 32 -13.96 16.34 4.39
C PRO A 32 -14.38 15.58 3.13
N TYR A 33 -13.63 14.50 2.81
CA TYR A 33 -13.85 13.62 1.68
C TYR A 33 -14.04 12.20 2.19
N PRO A 34 -15.24 11.60 2.06
CA PRO A 34 -15.52 10.25 2.55
C PRO A 34 -14.74 9.21 1.76
N HIS A 35 -14.35 8.15 2.44
CA HIS A 35 -13.79 6.98 1.76
C HIS A 35 -14.85 6.27 0.90
N GLN A 36 -14.38 5.45 -0.04
CA GLN A 36 -15.23 4.64 -0.91
C GLN A 36 -14.89 3.16 -0.71
N ASP A 37 -15.93 2.35 -0.47
CA ASP A 37 -15.81 0.90 -0.29
C ASP A 37 -16.41 0.18 -1.51
N ILE A 38 -15.58 -0.55 -2.25
CA ILE A 38 -16.03 -1.30 -3.43
C ILE A 38 -15.65 -2.77 -3.27
N ARG A 39 -16.59 -3.65 -3.60
CA ARG A 39 -16.37 -5.10 -3.56
C ARG A 39 -15.46 -5.54 -4.71
N VAL A 40 -14.64 -6.55 -4.43
CA VAL A 40 -13.82 -7.20 -5.44
C VAL A 40 -14.70 -8.17 -6.24
N ALA A 41 -14.57 -8.12 -7.55
CA ALA A 41 -15.21 -9.05 -8.48
C ALA A 41 -14.35 -10.28 -8.74
N ALA A 42 -13.02 -10.07 -8.85
CA ALA A 42 -12.05 -11.14 -9.05
C ALA A 42 -10.66 -10.73 -8.55
N VAL A 43 -9.85 -11.72 -8.17
CA VAL A 43 -8.44 -11.57 -7.78
C VAL A 43 -7.59 -12.36 -8.77
N LYS A 44 -6.59 -11.73 -9.37
CA LYS A 44 -5.63 -12.38 -10.24
C LYS A 44 -4.23 -12.29 -9.63
N ILE A 45 -3.80 -13.39 -9.01
CA ILE A 45 -2.46 -13.51 -8.43
C ILE A 45 -1.44 -13.71 -9.55
N HIS A 46 -0.22 -13.20 -9.37
CA HIS A 46 0.86 -13.42 -10.34
C HIS A 46 1.09 -14.92 -10.55
N PRO A 47 1.15 -15.42 -11.81
CA PRO A 47 1.25 -16.86 -12.08
C PRO A 47 2.53 -17.51 -11.52
N GLU A 48 3.59 -16.73 -11.37
CA GLU A 48 4.87 -17.18 -10.80
C GLU A 48 5.07 -16.75 -9.34
N PHE A 49 3.98 -16.46 -8.61
CA PHE A 49 4.07 -16.18 -7.19
C PHE A 49 4.63 -17.36 -6.42
N ASN A 50 5.66 -17.13 -5.61
CA ASN A 50 6.28 -18.15 -4.80
C ASN A 50 6.14 -17.85 -3.31
N ALA A 51 5.30 -18.63 -2.63
CA ALA A 51 5.00 -18.45 -1.20
C ALA A 51 6.18 -18.75 -0.26
N ARG A 52 7.27 -19.39 -0.73
CA ARG A 52 8.42 -19.72 0.12
C ARG A 52 9.40 -18.56 0.28
N ASN A 53 9.60 -17.79 -0.79
CA ASN A 53 10.55 -16.68 -0.83
C ASN A 53 9.89 -15.34 -1.17
N LEU A 54 8.56 -15.33 -1.31
CA LEU A 54 7.75 -14.16 -1.64
C LEU A 54 8.14 -13.50 -2.98
N ALA A 55 8.75 -14.24 -3.89
CA ALA A 55 9.00 -13.73 -5.23
C ALA A 55 7.67 -13.52 -5.98
N ASN A 56 7.56 -12.42 -6.73
CA ASN A 56 6.37 -12.03 -7.48
C ASN A 56 5.11 -11.88 -6.59
N ASP A 57 5.28 -11.38 -5.35
CA ASP A 57 4.20 -11.19 -4.39
C ASP A 57 3.34 -9.98 -4.75
N PHE A 58 2.53 -10.13 -5.79
CA PHE A 58 1.51 -9.17 -6.14
C PHE A 58 0.28 -9.80 -6.80
N ALA A 59 -0.85 -9.12 -6.70
CA ALA A 59 -2.08 -9.51 -7.34
C ALA A 59 -2.81 -8.29 -7.94
N VAL A 60 -3.61 -8.52 -8.97
CA VAL A 60 -4.51 -7.53 -9.55
C VAL A 60 -5.92 -7.81 -9.04
N LEU A 61 -6.57 -6.79 -8.50
CA LEU A 61 -7.95 -6.85 -8.07
C LEU A 61 -8.85 -6.23 -9.12
N PHE A 62 -9.85 -6.96 -9.58
CA PHE A 62 -10.90 -6.44 -10.42
C PHE A 62 -12.07 -6.03 -9.54
N MET A 63 -12.43 -4.77 -9.59
CA MET A 63 -13.52 -4.22 -8.78
C MET A 63 -14.87 -4.47 -9.45
N LYS A 64 -15.94 -4.59 -8.65
CA LYS A 64 -17.30 -4.69 -9.19
C LYS A 64 -17.80 -3.41 -9.83
N GLU A 65 -17.31 -2.28 -9.33
CA GLU A 65 -17.66 -0.94 -9.77
C GLU A 65 -16.39 -0.10 -9.83
N GLU A 66 -16.42 1.03 -10.51
CA GLU A 66 -15.31 1.98 -10.57
C GLU A 66 -15.31 2.88 -9.34
N PHE A 67 -14.10 3.27 -8.87
CA PHE A 67 -13.96 4.34 -7.89
C PHE A 67 -14.20 5.68 -8.57
N SER A 68 -14.94 6.55 -7.90
CA SER A 68 -15.05 7.95 -8.32
C SER A 68 -13.77 8.69 -7.97
N LEU A 69 -13.15 9.33 -8.96
CA LEU A 69 -11.97 10.17 -8.70
C LEU A 69 -12.38 11.43 -7.94
N ASP A 70 -11.64 11.75 -6.88
CA ASP A 70 -11.86 12.89 -6.01
C ASP A 70 -10.53 13.30 -5.36
N PHE A 71 -10.52 14.33 -4.52
CA PHE A 71 -9.31 14.83 -3.84
C PHE A 71 -8.56 13.77 -3.02
N ASN A 72 -9.26 12.78 -2.48
CA ASN A 72 -8.70 11.68 -1.70
C ASN A 72 -8.59 10.36 -2.47
N VAL A 73 -9.04 10.30 -3.72
CA VAL A 73 -9.03 9.10 -4.57
C VAL A 73 -8.55 9.46 -5.96
N ASP A 74 -7.37 8.98 -6.34
CA ASP A 74 -6.77 9.24 -7.64
C ASP A 74 -6.02 8.02 -8.16
N THR A 75 -5.66 8.06 -9.43
CA THR A 75 -4.85 7.03 -10.08
C THR A 75 -3.36 7.30 -9.89
N VAL A 76 -2.56 6.24 -9.93
CA VAL A 76 -1.10 6.33 -9.96
C VAL A 76 -0.57 5.86 -11.31
N CYS A 77 0.44 6.54 -11.82
CA CYS A 77 1.10 6.14 -13.07
C CYS A 77 1.75 4.76 -12.94
N LEU A 78 1.64 3.97 -13.99
CA LEU A 78 2.42 2.73 -14.11
C LEU A 78 3.81 3.05 -14.64
N PRO A 79 4.84 2.30 -14.23
CA PRO A 79 6.18 2.47 -14.79
C PRO A 79 6.20 2.12 -16.27
N GLN A 80 7.09 2.78 -17.00
CA GLN A 80 7.34 2.43 -18.39
C GLN A 80 8.17 1.14 -18.49
N PRO A 81 8.01 0.36 -19.57
CA PRO A 81 8.85 -0.81 -19.80
C PRO A 81 10.34 -0.43 -19.78
N GLY A 82 11.13 -1.10 -18.94
CA GLY A 82 12.56 -0.82 -18.78
C GLY A 82 12.92 0.38 -17.91
N GLU A 83 11.94 1.03 -17.31
CA GLU A 83 12.22 2.11 -16.34
C GLU A 83 12.97 1.57 -15.12
N ASP A 84 14.05 2.27 -14.75
CA ASP A 84 14.91 1.91 -13.64
C ASP A 84 14.57 2.77 -12.41
N PHE A 85 14.43 2.10 -11.26
CA PHE A 85 14.12 2.70 -9.97
C PHE A 85 15.26 2.50 -8.96
N ASP A 86 16.42 2.01 -9.39
CA ASP A 86 17.57 1.80 -8.52
C ASP A 86 18.05 3.14 -7.94
N SER A 87 18.39 3.13 -6.66
CA SER A 87 18.91 4.30 -5.92
C SER A 87 17.98 5.54 -5.97
N ARG A 88 16.69 5.35 -6.14
CA ARG A 88 15.69 6.43 -6.04
C ARG A 88 15.07 6.49 -4.65
N SER A 89 14.54 7.64 -4.31
CA SER A 89 13.68 7.79 -3.13
C SER A 89 12.24 7.50 -3.50
N CYS A 90 11.61 6.61 -2.73
CA CYS A 90 10.21 6.20 -2.90
C CYS A 90 9.45 6.43 -1.60
N PHE A 91 8.12 6.49 -1.70
CA PHE A 91 7.26 6.61 -0.53
C PHE A 91 6.49 5.31 -0.31
N ALA A 92 6.47 4.84 0.94
CA ALA A 92 5.55 3.81 1.40
C ALA A 92 4.51 4.43 2.32
N THR A 93 3.26 4.06 2.16
CA THR A 93 2.16 4.57 2.96
C THR A 93 1.40 3.42 3.60
N GLY A 94 0.79 3.64 4.77
CA GLY A 94 -0.02 2.64 5.42
C GLY A 94 -0.33 2.92 6.89
N TRP A 95 -1.08 2.00 7.49
CA TRP A 95 -1.47 1.99 8.90
C TRP A 95 -0.76 0.89 9.69
N GLY A 96 0.38 0.42 9.19
CA GLY A 96 1.16 -0.62 9.83
C GLY A 96 1.67 -0.22 11.23
N LYS A 97 2.30 -1.18 11.89
CA LYS A 97 2.92 -0.95 13.20
C LYS A 97 4.09 0.03 13.09
N ASP A 98 4.23 0.89 14.12
CA ASP A 98 5.34 1.84 14.24
C ASP A 98 6.68 1.20 14.60
N GLN A 99 6.65 -0.03 15.16
CA GLN A 99 7.82 -0.79 15.56
C GLN A 99 7.63 -2.28 15.26
N PHE A 100 8.75 -2.98 15.08
CA PHE A 100 8.73 -4.44 14.96
C PHE A 100 8.44 -5.11 16.31
N GLY A 101 7.82 -6.28 16.24
CA GLY A 101 7.55 -7.12 17.40
C GLY A 101 6.21 -6.83 18.08
N SER A 102 6.08 -7.32 19.32
CA SER A 102 4.84 -7.28 20.09
C SER A 102 4.53 -5.90 20.67
N SER A 103 5.52 -5.04 20.85
CA SER A 103 5.37 -3.68 21.40
C SER A 103 4.86 -2.68 20.36
N GLY A 104 4.97 -2.98 19.05
CA GLY A 104 4.53 -2.09 17.98
C GLY A 104 3.02 -1.88 17.99
N GLN A 105 2.59 -0.63 17.81
CA GLN A 105 1.19 -0.22 17.77
C GLN A 105 0.77 0.11 16.33
N TYR A 106 -0.38 -0.41 15.92
CA TYR A 106 -0.98 -0.05 14.64
C TYR A 106 -1.37 1.43 14.63
N GLN A 107 -1.19 2.06 13.48
CA GLN A 107 -1.48 3.48 13.32
C GLN A 107 -2.94 3.69 12.92
N VAL A 108 -3.57 4.70 13.52
CA VAL A 108 -4.95 5.10 13.22
C VAL A 108 -4.99 6.02 12.01
N VAL A 109 -4.10 7.00 11.98
CA VAL A 109 -3.96 7.97 10.90
C VAL A 109 -2.91 7.46 9.92
N LEU A 110 -3.23 7.56 8.62
CA LEU A 110 -2.33 7.16 7.53
C LEU A 110 -0.95 7.80 7.66
N LYS A 111 0.08 6.98 7.59
CA LYS A 111 1.48 7.37 7.67
C LYS A 111 2.17 7.26 6.33
N GLU A 112 3.19 8.06 6.15
CA GLU A 112 4.08 8.06 5.02
C GLU A 112 5.53 7.88 5.50
N LEU A 113 6.27 7.05 4.79
CA LEU A 113 7.69 6.83 5.00
C LEU A 113 8.43 6.94 3.68
N GLU A 114 9.46 7.76 3.65
CA GLU A 114 10.39 7.83 2.54
C GLU A 114 11.41 6.70 2.63
N ILE A 115 11.54 5.89 1.58
CA ILE A 115 12.41 4.71 1.54
C ILE A 115 13.29 4.80 0.29
N PRO A 116 14.62 4.68 0.42
CA PRO A 116 15.48 4.50 -0.74
C PRO A 116 15.25 3.11 -1.34
N THR A 117 15.24 3.03 -2.66
CA THR A 117 15.27 1.74 -3.35
C THR A 117 16.69 1.18 -3.35
N VAL A 118 16.79 -0.13 -3.32
CA VAL A 118 18.07 -0.86 -3.39
C VAL A 118 18.32 -1.24 -4.85
N ASP A 119 19.57 -1.22 -5.28
CA ASP A 119 19.94 -1.66 -6.61
C ASP A 119 19.70 -3.17 -6.81
N ARG A 120 19.59 -3.60 -8.07
CA ARG A 120 19.36 -5.01 -8.41
C ARG A 120 20.52 -5.94 -8.04
N GLN A 121 21.69 -5.39 -7.76
CA GLN A 121 22.89 -6.15 -7.39
C GLN A 121 22.91 -6.46 -5.89
N GLY A 122 21.90 -6.01 -5.15
CA GLY A 122 21.76 -6.28 -3.72
C GLY A 122 22.77 -5.53 -2.85
N ASN A 123 23.42 -4.50 -3.40
CA ASN A 123 24.22 -3.59 -2.59
C ASN A 123 23.25 -2.87 -1.65
N ILE A 124 23.23 -3.32 -0.40
CA ILE A 124 22.54 -2.62 0.67
C ILE A 124 23.24 -1.26 0.81
N ILE A 125 22.67 -0.23 0.19
CA ILE A 125 22.97 1.13 0.63
C ILE A 125 22.56 1.11 2.08
N GLU A 126 23.51 1.27 3.00
CA GLU A 126 23.25 1.28 4.44
C GLU A 126 21.99 2.08 4.71
N LEU A 127 20.91 1.35 4.99
CA LEU A 127 19.76 1.94 5.63
C LEU A 127 20.29 2.41 6.98
N ASN A 128 20.81 3.64 6.98
CA ASN A 128 21.19 4.31 8.21
C ASN A 128 20.03 4.06 9.18
N LYS A 129 20.30 3.40 10.29
CA LYS A 129 19.41 3.09 11.41
C LYS A 129 18.88 4.36 12.09
N ARG A 130 18.56 5.38 11.32
CA ARG A 130 17.89 6.58 11.77
C ARG A 130 16.41 6.34 11.68
N GLN A 131 15.85 5.96 12.83
CA GLN A 131 14.48 6.17 13.26
C GLN A 131 13.52 6.43 12.08
N SER A 132 12.69 5.43 11.80
CA SER A 132 11.54 5.57 10.90
C SER A 132 10.67 6.75 11.39
N ILE A 133 10.96 7.93 10.89
CA ILE A 133 10.12 9.10 11.14
C ILE A 133 8.93 8.97 10.21
N PHE A 134 7.92 8.25 10.65
CA PHE A 134 6.64 8.25 9.99
C PHE A 134 6.08 9.68 9.99
N LYS A 135 5.97 10.27 8.83
CA LYS A 135 5.30 11.56 8.68
C LYS A 135 3.80 11.34 8.54
N ARG A 136 3.02 12.12 9.27
CA ARG A 136 1.57 12.17 9.08
C ARG A 136 1.29 12.83 7.72
N ILE A 137 0.53 12.15 6.87
CA ILE A 137 0.06 12.75 5.63
C ILE A 137 -0.91 13.86 6.00
N LYS A 138 -0.66 15.08 5.50
CA LYS A 138 -1.58 16.21 5.67
C LYS A 138 -2.58 16.21 4.52
N ILE A 139 -3.86 16.17 4.86
CA ILE A 139 -4.92 16.46 3.89
C ILE A 139 -5.09 17.98 3.83
N PRO A 140 -5.13 18.60 2.62
CA PRO A 140 -5.42 20.02 2.49
C PRO A 140 -6.76 20.35 3.13
N GLY A 141 -6.80 21.37 4.01
CA GLY A 141 -8.03 21.84 4.66
C GLY A 141 -8.20 21.45 6.14
N ARG A 142 -7.16 20.86 6.76
CA ARG A 142 -7.08 20.68 8.23
C ARG A 142 -5.79 21.23 8.81
#